data_4ea39ab8544db84919aeaca0e5b88d03
#
_entry.id   4ea39ab8544db84919aeaca0e5b88d03
#
_cell.length_a   1.000
_cell.length_b   1.000
_cell.length_c   1.000
_cell.angle_alpha   90.00
_cell.angle_beta   90.00
_cell.angle_gamma   90.00
#
_symmetry.space_group_name_H-M   'P 1'
#
loop_
_entity.id
_entity.type
_entity.pdbx_description
1 polymer ?
#
loop_
_entity_poly.entity_id
_entity_poly.type
_entity_poly.pdbx_seq_one_letter_code
_entity_poly.pdbx_strand_id
1 'polypeptide(L)'
;INVLTRFSELSIQAANDTYGVDDRLAMVKEMEELSTLVLEITNTQDANGKSIFAGFKAATSAFNKKLDGTVEYVGDRGKHALQVSENMKVVSALDGGTVFGSIKTDFGRKSIFEILENSINAATTASSVTSHGSAPAKAELELAVSRNPQNWSFDIEGSEGKVNINLNLSQASLSNLKDEINLFTDQTGIEATFNETTKKITLSEKYAGSIVISNLEIEGVNNATREPEFYFNMESIDGEGNKIGHPRQIVDKDQVMSTSVGDIKKSINHISNQLAFIGAQTRKTDQQLN
;
A
#
# COMPACT_ATOMS: atom_id res chain seq x y z
N ILE A 1 -5.87 15.73 -12.82
CA ILE A 1 -6.39 14.41 -13.24
C ILE A 1 -5.31 13.63 -13.99
N ASN A 2 -4.66 14.15 -15.01
CA ASN A 2 -3.66 13.44 -15.81
C ASN A 2 -2.55 12.76 -14.97
N VAL A 3 -2.05 13.42 -13.93
CA VAL A 3 -1.06 12.87 -12.99
C VAL A 3 -1.60 11.62 -12.30
N LEU A 4 -2.83 11.67 -11.81
CA LEU A 4 -3.47 10.53 -11.13
C LEU A 4 -3.82 9.39 -12.11
N THR A 5 -4.14 9.71 -13.35
CA THR A 5 -4.33 8.71 -14.41
C THR A 5 -3.03 7.97 -14.68
N ARG A 6 -1.91 8.71 -14.85
CA ARG A 6 -0.59 8.10 -15.02
C ARG A 6 -0.18 7.25 -13.82
N PHE A 7 -0.44 7.75 -12.61
CA PHE A 7 -0.20 6.99 -11.37
C PHE A 7 -1.03 5.69 -11.35
N SER A 8 -2.30 5.73 -11.77
CA SER A 8 -3.16 4.56 -11.88
C SER A 8 -2.63 3.53 -12.88
N GLU A 9 -2.11 3.99 -14.03
CA GLU A 9 -1.49 3.12 -15.03
C GLU A 9 -0.28 2.39 -14.46
N LEU A 10 0.61 3.11 -13.77
CA LEU A 10 1.78 2.51 -13.12
C LEU A 10 1.38 1.51 -12.03
N SER A 11 0.35 1.82 -11.25
CA SER A 11 -0.16 0.89 -10.23
C SER A 11 -0.70 -0.40 -10.84
N ILE A 12 -1.41 -0.32 -11.98
CA ILE A 12 -1.89 -1.49 -12.71
C ILE A 12 -0.71 -2.29 -13.31
N GLN A 13 0.31 -1.60 -13.82
CA GLN A 13 1.50 -2.26 -14.34
C GLN A 13 2.28 -2.97 -13.23
N ALA A 14 2.48 -2.32 -12.08
CA ALA A 14 3.15 -2.89 -10.92
C ALA A 14 2.39 -4.09 -10.32
N ALA A 15 1.07 -4.17 -10.53
CA ALA A 15 0.28 -5.34 -10.15
C ALA A 15 0.51 -6.56 -11.05
N ASN A 16 1.08 -6.37 -12.24
CA ASN A 16 1.32 -7.47 -13.18
C ASN A 16 2.59 -8.24 -12.81
N ASP A 17 2.47 -9.55 -12.65
CA ASP A 17 3.53 -10.48 -12.24
C ASP A 17 4.64 -10.68 -13.27
N THR A 18 4.42 -10.26 -14.51
CA THR A 18 5.44 -10.35 -15.57
C THR A 18 6.62 -9.39 -15.36
N TYR A 19 6.44 -8.34 -14.54
CA TYR A 19 7.49 -7.37 -14.26
C TYR A 19 8.40 -7.84 -13.13
N GLY A 20 9.71 -7.79 -13.37
CA GLY A 20 10.75 -8.09 -12.39
C GLY A 20 10.81 -7.07 -11.24
N VAL A 21 11.63 -7.37 -10.23
CA VAL A 21 11.83 -6.46 -9.07
C VAL A 21 12.39 -5.11 -9.52
N ASP A 22 13.37 -5.10 -10.42
CA ASP A 22 14.01 -3.87 -10.92
C ASP A 22 13.03 -3.01 -11.71
N ASP A 23 12.18 -3.62 -12.54
CA ASP A 23 11.14 -2.91 -13.28
C ASP A 23 10.14 -2.26 -12.36
N ARG A 24 9.72 -2.97 -11.30
CA ARG A 24 8.81 -2.43 -10.28
C ARG A 24 9.44 -1.28 -9.49
N LEU A 25 10.72 -1.38 -9.14
CA LEU A 25 11.43 -0.28 -8.48
C LEU A 25 11.51 0.96 -9.36
N ALA A 26 11.67 0.80 -10.68
CA ALA A 26 11.62 1.92 -11.61
C ALA A 26 10.23 2.58 -11.65
N MET A 27 9.16 1.76 -11.69
CA MET A 27 7.78 2.27 -11.62
C MET A 27 7.51 2.99 -10.29
N VAL A 28 8.01 2.46 -9.17
CA VAL A 28 7.87 3.08 -7.85
C VAL A 28 8.51 4.47 -7.81
N LYS A 29 9.70 4.64 -8.38
CA LYS A 29 10.34 5.97 -8.45
C LYS A 29 9.49 6.97 -9.23
N GLU A 30 8.91 6.55 -10.37
CA GLU A 30 7.99 7.41 -11.12
C GLU A 30 6.72 7.72 -10.29
N MET A 31 6.19 6.76 -9.55
CA MET A 31 5.04 6.97 -8.65
C MET A 31 5.36 7.97 -7.52
N GLU A 32 6.55 7.92 -6.94
CA GLU A 32 7.02 8.88 -5.92
C GLU A 32 7.10 10.31 -6.48
N GLU A 33 7.65 10.47 -7.70
CA GLU A 33 7.71 11.76 -8.38
C GLU A 33 6.30 12.29 -8.68
N LEU A 34 5.38 11.44 -9.16
CA LEU A 34 3.99 11.83 -9.38
C LEU A 34 3.28 12.20 -8.07
N SER A 35 3.56 11.52 -6.96
CA SER A 35 3.03 11.88 -5.64
C SER A 35 3.53 13.25 -5.18
N THR A 36 4.81 13.54 -5.41
CA THR A 36 5.39 14.86 -5.14
C THR A 36 4.73 15.95 -5.98
N LEU A 37 4.51 15.70 -7.26
CA LEU A 37 3.80 16.61 -8.15
C LEU A 37 2.34 16.86 -7.70
N VAL A 38 1.65 15.83 -7.17
CA VAL A 38 0.31 16.03 -6.58
C VAL A 38 0.39 16.98 -5.38
N LEU A 39 1.40 16.86 -4.53
CA LEU A 39 1.59 17.77 -3.39
C LEU A 39 1.82 19.21 -3.86
N GLU A 40 2.62 19.42 -4.90
CA GLU A 40 2.84 20.74 -5.49
C GLU A 40 1.53 21.33 -6.06
N ILE A 41 0.77 20.54 -6.80
CA ILE A 41 -0.54 20.95 -7.35
C ILE A 41 -1.51 21.34 -6.21
N THR A 42 -1.55 20.57 -5.12
CA THR A 42 -2.44 20.87 -3.99
C THR A 42 -2.01 22.10 -3.20
N ASN A 43 -0.78 22.55 -3.36
CA ASN A 43 -0.22 23.77 -2.76
C ASN A 43 -0.11 24.94 -3.76
N THR A 44 -0.77 24.85 -4.92
CA THR A 44 -0.76 25.94 -5.91
C THR A 44 -1.28 27.23 -5.31
N GLN A 45 -0.60 28.35 -5.65
CA GLN A 45 -0.94 29.69 -5.24
C GLN A 45 -1.50 30.51 -6.41
N ASP A 46 -2.33 31.48 -6.10
CA ASP A 46 -2.79 32.49 -7.08
C ASP A 46 -1.70 33.51 -7.39
N ALA A 47 -2.00 34.44 -8.30
CA ALA A 47 -1.09 35.54 -8.67
C ALA A 47 -0.68 36.47 -7.52
N ASN A 48 -1.39 36.44 -6.39
CA ASN A 48 -1.11 37.21 -5.19
C ASN A 48 -0.36 36.38 -4.12
N GLY A 49 0.09 35.16 -4.45
CA GLY A 49 0.78 34.26 -3.53
C GLY A 49 -0.14 33.59 -2.50
N LYS A 50 -1.45 33.59 -2.71
CA LYS A 50 -2.42 32.97 -1.81
C LYS A 50 -2.70 31.54 -2.23
N SER A 51 -2.67 30.61 -1.29
CA SER A 51 -3.00 29.21 -1.53
C SER A 51 -4.46 29.05 -1.93
N ILE A 52 -4.71 28.40 -3.07
CA ILE A 52 -6.05 28.22 -3.64
C ILE A 52 -6.88 27.23 -2.81
N PHE A 53 -6.22 26.25 -2.19
CA PHE A 53 -6.88 25.14 -1.50
C PHE A 53 -6.86 25.22 0.03
N ALA A 54 -6.29 26.30 0.62
CA ALA A 54 -6.18 26.42 2.08
C ALA A 54 -7.44 26.99 2.77
N GLY A 55 -8.54 27.18 2.03
CA GLY A 55 -9.75 27.82 2.55
C GLY A 55 -9.50 29.28 2.87
N PHE A 56 -9.95 29.80 4.03
CA PHE A 56 -9.70 31.18 4.45
C PHE A 56 -8.27 31.41 4.97
N LYS A 57 -7.52 30.35 5.30
CA LYS A 57 -6.09 30.41 5.69
C LYS A 57 -5.15 30.52 4.48
N ALA A 58 -5.51 31.33 3.49
CA ALA A 58 -4.82 31.41 2.21
C ALA A 58 -3.34 31.89 2.28
N ALA A 59 -2.88 32.41 3.42
CA ALA A 59 -1.48 32.84 3.63
C ALA A 59 -0.52 31.67 3.90
N THR A 60 -1.02 30.45 4.12
CA THR A 60 -0.22 29.23 4.39
C THR A 60 -0.44 28.20 3.29
N SER A 61 0.47 27.21 3.19
CA SER A 61 0.25 26.06 2.34
C SER A 61 -1.02 25.31 2.75
N ALA A 62 -1.71 24.72 1.80
CA ALA A 62 -2.90 23.92 2.09
C ALA A 62 -2.55 22.57 2.73
N PHE A 63 -1.45 21.97 2.27
CA PHE A 63 -0.95 20.69 2.74
C PHE A 63 0.50 20.80 3.19
N ASN A 64 0.83 20.12 4.27
CA ASN A 64 2.20 20.07 4.81
C ASN A 64 2.67 18.63 4.95
N LYS A 65 3.87 18.34 4.43
CA LYS A 65 4.54 17.06 4.60
C LYS A 65 5.33 17.08 5.91
N LYS A 66 5.03 16.13 6.80
CA LYS A 66 5.71 15.95 8.09
C LYS A 66 7.04 15.22 7.91
N LEU A 67 7.84 15.20 8.97
CA LEU A 67 9.13 14.48 9.01
C LEU A 67 8.97 12.96 8.88
N ASP A 68 7.83 12.41 9.27
CA ASP A 68 7.47 10.99 9.11
C ASP A 68 6.99 10.65 7.68
N GLY A 69 6.97 11.63 6.77
CA GLY A 69 6.52 11.47 5.39
C GLY A 69 5.03 11.70 5.18
N THR A 70 4.21 11.69 6.24
CA THR A 70 2.76 11.88 6.13
C THR A 70 2.43 13.30 5.69
N VAL A 71 1.36 13.44 4.91
CA VAL A 71 0.87 14.74 4.42
C VAL A 71 -0.47 15.06 5.08
N GLU A 72 -0.51 16.18 5.79
CA GLU A 72 -1.74 16.63 6.43
C GLU A 72 -2.29 17.93 5.83
N TYR A 73 -3.60 18.08 5.87
CA TYR A 73 -4.28 19.31 5.51
C TYR A 73 -4.21 20.30 6.68
N VAL A 74 -3.56 21.43 6.47
CA VAL A 74 -3.39 22.51 7.47
C VAL A 74 -4.23 23.75 7.22
N GLY A 75 -4.96 23.77 6.10
CA GLY A 75 -5.96 24.78 5.79
C GLY A 75 -7.20 24.69 6.69
N ASP A 76 -8.21 25.48 6.36
CA ASP A 76 -9.53 25.37 6.98
C ASP A 76 -10.62 24.97 5.97
N ARG A 77 -11.83 24.72 6.44
CA ARG A 77 -12.98 24.33 5.61
C ARG A 77 -13.74 25.53 5.01
N GLY A 78 -13.11 26.70 4.96
CA GLY A 78 -13.70 27.92 4.39
C GLY A 78 -13.97 27.76 2.90
N LYS A 79 -15.17 28.15 2.47
CA LYS A 79 -15.55 28.16 1.06
C LYS A 79 -15.65 29.60 0.58
N HIS A 80 -14.83 29.95 -0.40
CA HIS A 80 -14.96 31.23 -1.05
C HIS A 80 -16.22 31.24 -1.92
N ALA A 81 -17.09 32.22 -1.67
CA ALA A 81 -18.28 32.43 -2.46
C ALA A 81 -18.32 33.86 -2.94
N LEU A 82 -18.64 34.07 -4.20
CA LEU A 82 -18.88 35.34 -4.81
C LEU A 82 -20.38 35.64 -4.83
N GLN A 83 -20.77 36.85 -4.41
CA GLN A 83 -22.13 37.35 -4.58
C GLN A 83 -22.28 37.84 -5.99
N VAL A 84 -23.08 37.18 -6.80
CA VAL A 84 -23.27 37.50 -8.23
C VAL A 84 -24.47 38.38 -8.43
N SER A 85 -25.50 38.28 -7.54
CA SER A 85 -26.66 39.16 -7.48
C SER A 85 -27.18 39.27 -6.05
N GLU A 86 -28.20 40.18 -5.82
CA GLU A 86 -28.76 40.40 -4.47
C GLU A 86 -29.15 39.09 -3.75
N ASN A 87 -29.62 38.09 -4.49
CA ASN A 87 -30.12 36.82 -3.93
C ASN A 87 -29.29 35.60 -4.32
N MET A 88 -28.11 35.75 -4.98
CA MET A 88 -27.36 34.62 -5.49
C MET A 88 -25.88 34.68 -5.10
N LYS A 89 -25.46 33.66 -4.35
CA LYS A 89 -24.05 33.36 -4.05
C LYS A 89 -23.58 32.14 -4.82
N VAL A 90 -22.42 32.23 -5.42
CA VAL A 90 -21.77 31.13 -6.16
C VAL A 90 -20.46 30.74 -5.47
N VAL A 91 -20.29 29.49 -5.20
CA VAL A 91 -19.03 28.98 -4.64
C VAL A 91 -17.95 29.04 -5.70
N SER A 92 -16.92 29.84 -5.46
CA SER A 92 -15.82 30.08 -6.39
C SER A 92 -14.61 29.17 -6.17
N ALA A 93 -14.46 28.63 -4.95
CA ALA A 93 -13.38 27.70 -4.62
C ALA A 93 -13.82 26.71 -3.55
N LEU A 94 -13.27 25.50 -3.63
CA LEU A 94 -13.42 24.44 -2.62
C LEU A 94 -12.15 24.36 -1.78
N ASP A 95 -12.31 24.01 -0.51
CA ASP A 95 -11.18 23.72 0.36
C ASP A 95 -10.51 22.39 -0.02
N GLY A 96 -9.18 22.32 0.13
CA GLY A 96 -8.38 21.15 -0.21
C GLY A 96 -8.70 19.93 0.64
N GLY A 97 -9.15 20.14 1.87
CA GLY A 97 -9.57 19.05 2.74
C GLY A 97 -10.82 18.33 2.22
N THR A 98 -11.71 19.02 1.50
CA THR A 98 -12.87 18.40 0.82
C THR A 98 -12.44 17.72 -0.48
N VAL A 99 -11.57 18.36 -1.26
CA VAL A 99 -11.16 17.85 -2.59
C VAL A 99 -10.18 16.71 -2.48
N PHE A 100 -9.16 16.82 -1.62
CA PHE A 100 -8.02 15.89 -1.56
C PHE A 100 -7.90 15.14 -0.22
N GLY A 101 -8.43 15.71 0.85
CA GLY A 101 -8.25 15.18 2.21
C GLY A 101 -9.33 14.21 2.69
N SER A 102 -10.41 13.99 1.93
CA SER A 102 -11.56 13.21 2.41
C SER A 102 -12.26 12.43 1.31
N ILE A 103 -11.53 11.56 0.65
CA ILE A 103 -12.00 10.69 -0.42
C ILE A 103 -12.66 9.45 0.21
N LYS A 104 -13.87 9.12 -0.24
CA LYS A 104 -14.58 7.93 0.23
C LYS A 104 -14.03 6.68 -0.46
N THR A 105 -13.47 5.76 0.32
CA THR A 105 -13.05 4.43 -0.11
C THR A 105 -13.98 3.37 0.50
N ASP A 106 -13.75 2.10 0.21
CA ASP A 106 -14.51 0.99 0.81
C ASP A 106 -14.21 0.85 2.32
N PHE A 107 -13.06 1.34 2.75
CA PHE A 107 -12.55 1.24 4.12
C PHE A 107 -12.53 2.58 4.87
N GLY A 108 -13.47 3.46 4.55
CA GLY A 108 -13.57 4.75 5.18
C GLY A 108 -13.09 5.90 4.30
N ARG A 109 -12.72 7.02 4.93
CA ARG A 109 -12.24 8.18 4.23
C ARG A 109 -10.72 8.27 4.34
N LYS A 110 -10.07 8.44 3.20
CA LYS A 110 -8.63 8.60 3.09
C LYS A 110 -8.28 9.91 2.39
N SER A 111 -7.11 10.46 2.67
CA SER A 111 -6.55 11.54 1.84
C SER A 111 -6.01 10.97 0.54
N ILE A 112 -5.87 11.82 -0.48
CA ILE A 112 -5.20 11.43 -1.73
C ILE A 112 -3.78 10.93 -1.45
N PHE A 113 -3.05 11.57 -0.53
CA PHE A 113 -1.68 11.21 -0.18
C PHE A 113 -1.58 9.85 0.49
N GLU A 114 -2.51 9.52 1.39
CA GLU A 114 -2.61 8.19 2.00
C GLU A 114 -2.89 7.11 0.93
N ILE A 115 -3.73 7.41 -0.07
CA ILE A 115 -4.04 6.49 -1.16
C ILE A 115 -2.80 6.26 -2.05
N LEU A 116 -2.08 7.35 -2.41
CA LEU A 116 -0.86 7.26 -3.22
C LEU A 116 0.25 6.51 -2.47
N GLU A 117 0.46 6.82 -1.19
CA GLU A 117 1.45 6.14 -0.34
C GLU A 117 1.14 4.66 -0.18
N ASN A 118 -0.11 4.29 0.08
CA ASN A 118 -0.52 2.89 0.15
C ASN A 118 -0.23 2.14 -1.17
N SER A 119 -0.41 2.80 -2.31
CA SER A 119 -0.13 2.20 -3.60
C SER A 119 1.37 2.05 -3.86
N ILE A 120 2.18 3.03 -3.48
CA ILE A 120 3.65 2.95 -3.54
C ILE A 120 4.13 1.80 -2.65
N ASN A 121 3.64 1.72 -1.42
CA ASN A 121 3.97 0.66 -0.48
C ASN A 121 3.54 -0.72 -1.02
N ALA A 122 2.37 -0.82 -1.65
CA ALA A 122 1.92 -2.05 -2.28
C ALA A 122 2.84 -2.48 -3.44
N ALA A 123 3.30 -1.53 -4.25
CA ALA A 123 4.22 -1.79 -5.36
C ALA A 123 5.64 -2.14 -4.88
N THR A 124 6.07 -1.59 -3.72
CA THR A 124 7.35 -1.93 -3.07
C THR A 124 7.26 -3.14 -2.16
N THR A 125 6.05 -3.61 -1.83
CA THR A 125 5.90 -4.81 -1.00
C THR A 125 6.68 -5.94 -1.66
N ALA A 126 7.71 -6.38 -0.96
CA ALA A 126 8.65 -7.34 -1.49
C ALA A 126 7.89 -8.62 -1.85
N SER A 127 8.04 -9.06 -3.11
CA SER A 127 7.61 -10.40 -3.51
C SER A 127 8.45 -11.48 -2.84
N SER A 128 9.44 -11.09 -2.05
CA SER A 128 10.31 -12.00 -1.30
C SER A 128 10.81 -11.35 -0.01
N VAL A 129 11.03 -12.19 1.00
CA VAL A 129 11.71 -11.85 2.24
C VAL A 129 12.92 -12.77 2.42
N THR A 130 14.03 -12.20 2.85
CA THR A 130 15.28 -12.93 3.07
C THR A 130 15.70 -12.82 4.53
N SER A 131 16.11 -13.92 5.13
CA SER A 131 16.69 -13.92 6.48
C SER A 131 18.00 -13.12 6.52
N HIS A 132 18.23 -12.40 7.62
CA HIS A 132 19.48 -11.71 7.89
C HIS A 132 20.23 -12.43 9.02
N GLY A 133 21.53 -12.33 9.02
CA GLY A 133 22.37 -12.84 10.10
C GLY A 133 23.49 -13.74 9.61
N SER A 134 24.21 -14.34 10.58
CA SER A 134 25.31 -15.26 10.32
C SER A 134 24.81 -16.62 9.80
N ALA A 135 25.56 -17.21 8.92
CA ALA A 135 25.31 -18.60 8.50
C ALA A 135 25.64 -19.62 9.63
N PRO A 136 24.82 -20.67 9.82
CA PRO A 136 23.58 -20.95 9.14
C PRO A 136 22.43 -20.02 9.59
N ALA A 137 21.61 -19.60 8.64
CA ALA A 137 20.50 -18.68 8.91
C ALA A 137 19.38 -19.35 9.72
N LYS A 138 18.74 -18.58 10.59
CA LYS A 138 17.51 -18.96 11.29
C LYS A 138 16.47 -17.85 11.21
N ALA A 139 15.22 -18.23 11.12
CA ALA A 139 14.11 -17.27 11.12
C ALA A 139 12.87 -17.85 11.82
N GLU A 140 12.14 -17.01 12.53
CA GLU A 140 10.77 -17.33 13.00
C GLU A 140 9.76 -16.82 11.99
N LEU A 141 8.78 -17.67 11.67
CA LEU A 141 7.59 -17.32 10.91
C LEU A 141 6.38 -17.23 11.83
N GLU A 142 5.71 -16.11 11.77
CA GLU A 142 4.36 -15.91 12.31
C GLU A 142 3.40 -15.77 11.15
N LEU A 143 2.30 -16.54 11.17
CA LEU A 143 1.33 -16.59 10.10
C LEU A 143 -0.01 -16.02 10.57
N ALA A 144 -0.54 -15.07 9.84
CA ALA A 144 -1.94 -14.70 9.94
C ALA A 144 -2.75 -15.57 8.97
N VAL A 145 -3.52 -16.51 9.51
CA VAL A 145 -4.32 -17.45 8.74
C VAL A 145 -5.78 -17.47 9.21
N SER A 146 -6.69 -17.83 8.33
CA SER A 146 -8.11 -17.90 8.65
C SER A 146 -8.45 -19.15 9.48
N ARG A 147 -9.67 -19.18 10.04
CA ARG A 147 -10.23 -20.39 10.64
C ARG A 147 -10.59 -21.44 9.60
N ASN A 148 -11.04 -21.00 8.42
CA ASN A 148 -11.36 -21.87 7.31
C ASN A 148 -10.08 -22.17 6.51
N PRO A 149 -9.89 -23.43 6.08
CA PRO A 149 -8.74 -23.76 5.25
C PRO A 149 -8.74 -22.97 3.95
N GLN A 150 -7.57 -22.42 3.60
CA GLN A 150 -7.30 -21.76 2.33
C GLN A 150 -6.04 -22.35 1.73
N ASN A 151 -5.99 -22.44 0.41
CA ASN A 151 -4.80 -22.91 -0.29
C ASN A 151 -3.74 -21.79 -0.31
N TRP A 152 -2.56 -22.10 0.21
CA TRP A 152 -1.40 -21.21 0.24
C TRP A 152 -0.33 -21.82 -0.64
N SER A 153 0.21 -21.02 -1.54
CA SER A 153 1.34 -21.37 -2.39
C SER A 153 2.44 -20.32 -2.21
N PHE A 154 3.68 -20.75 -2.02
CA PHE A 154 4.84 -19.89 -1.94
C PHE A 154 6.11 -20.66 -2.25
N ASP A 155 7.14 -19.95 -2.64
CA ASP A 155 8.45 -20.51 -2.84
C ASP A 155 9.30 -20.37 -1.59
N ILE A 156 10.04 -21.42 -1.24
CA ILE A 156 11.07 -21.41 -0.20
C ILE A 156 12.41 -21.80 -0.82
N GLU A 157 13.44 -21.02 -0.54
CA GLU A 157 14.78 -21.19 -1.08
C GLU A 157 15.82 -21.15 0.04
N GLY A 158 16.71 -22.10 0.06
CA GLY A 158 17.85 -22.20 0.94
C GLY A 158 19.13 -22.50 0.16
N SER A 159 20.16 -22.99 0.83
CA SER A 159 21.48 -23.25 0.23
C SER A 159 21.48 -24.33 -0.85
N GLU A 160 20.61 -25.33 -0.75
CA GLU A 160 20.55 -26.45 -1.69
C GLU A 160 19.66 -26.19 -2.90
N GLY A 161 18.74 -25.22 -2.80
CA GLY A 161 17.87 -24.84 -3.90
C GLY A 161 16.53 -24.27 -3.48
N LYS A 162 15.61 -24.20 -4.45
CA LYS A 162 14.31 -23.58 -4.35
C LYS A 162 13.21 -24.60 -4.66
N VAL A 163 12.16 -24.61 -3.84
CA VAL A 163 10.95 -25.42 -4.07
C VAL A 163 9.71 -24.59 -3.86
N ASN A 164 8.62 -24.98 -4.52
CA ASN A 164 7.29 -24.42 -4.27
C ASN A 164 6.56 -25.28 -3.23
N ILE A 165 6.07 -24.64 -2.19
CA ILE A 165 5.23 -25.23 -1.14
C ILE A 165 3.78 -24.89 -1.47
N ASN A 166 2.92 -25.89 -1.49
CA ASN A 166 1.49 -25.72 -1.76
C ASN A 166 0.67 -26.58 -0.81
N LEU A 167 -0.08 -25.93 0.09
CA LEU A 167 -0.87 -26.65 1.09
C LEU A 167 -2.09 -25.83 1.56
N ASN A 168 -3.08 -26.55 2.11
CA ASN A 168 -4.22 -25.93 2.76
C ASN A 168 -3.87 -25.57 4.20
N LEU A 169 -3.89 -24.26 4.51
CA LEU A 169 -3.61 -23.72 5.85
C LEU A 169 -4.86 -23.14 6.51
N SER A 170 -4.96 -23.39 7.80
CA SER A 170 -5.92 -22.79 8.72
C SER A 170 -5.28 -22.66 10.10
N GLN A 171 -5.94 -21.96 11.03
CA GLN A 171 -5.46 -21.88 12.42
C GLN A 171 -5.28 -23.26 13.07
N ALA A 172 -6.06 -24.26 12.66
CA ALA A 172 -5.98 -25.62 13.21
C ALA A 172 -4.87 -26.48 12.57
N SER A 173 -4.38 -26.10 11.40
CA SER A 173 -3.41 -26.89 10.61
C SER A 173 -2.03 -26.25 10.42
N LEU A 174 -1.71 -25.25 11.26
CA LEU A 174 -0.41 -24.54 11.17
C LEU A 174 0.80 -25.49 11.30
N SER A 175 0.68 -26.53 12.12
CA SER A 175 1.73 -27.54 12.27
C SER A 175 2.03 -28.30 10.98
N ASN A 176 1.05 -28.43 10.07
CA ASN A 176 1.25 -29.14 8.80
C ASN A 176 2.24 -28.42 7.89
N LEU A 177 2.36 -27.10 8.01
CA LEU A 177 3.34 -26.32 7.27
C LEU A 177 4.79 -26.75 7.59
N LYS A 178 5.06 -27.06 8.86
CA LYS A 178 6.36 -27.63 9.29
C LYS A 178 6.60 -28.95 8.58
N ASP A 179 5.61 -29.84 8.55
CA ASP A 179 5.75 -31.16 7.93
C ASP A 179 5.97 -31.03 6.41
N GLU A 180 5.24 -30.15 5.76
CA GLU A 180 5.37 -29.89 4.32
C GLU A 180 6.76 -29.32 3.96
N ILE A 181 7.27 -28.34 4.72
CA ILE A 181 8.62 -27.80 4.50
C ILE A 181 9.67 -28.89 4.67
N ASN A 182 9.52 -29.73 5.69
CA ASN A 182 10.48 -30.79 6.00
C ASN A 182 10.52 -31.92 4.94
N LEU A 183 9.47 -32.07 4.12
CA LEU A 183 9.53 -33.02 2.98
C LEU A 183 10.58 -32.61 1.93
N PHE A 184 10.92 -31.33 1.90
CA PHE A 184 11.84 -30.74 0.92
C PHE A 184 13.19 -30.31 1.53
N THR A 185 13.51 -30.76 2.75
CA THR A 185 14.77 -30.41 3.43
C THR A 185 16.00 -30.77 2.60
N ASP A 186 16.00 -31.91 1.93
CA ASP A 186 17.13 -32.36 1.08
C ASP A 186 17.28 -31.51 -0.19
N GLN A 187 16.22 -30.78 -0.61
CA GLN A 187 16.23 -29.93 -1.81
C GLN A 187 16.48 -28.48 -1.48
N THR A 188 16.21 -28.05 -0.27
CA THR A 188 16.33 -26.65 0.15
C THR A 188 17.46 -26.42 1.15
N GLY A 189 17.83 -27.43 1.92
CA GLY A 189 18.71 -27.30 3.10
C GLY A 189 17.98 -26.76 4.34
N ILE A 190 16.66 -26.50 4.28
CA ILE A 190 15.90 -25.88 5.34
C ILE A 190 15.14 -26.92 6.17
N GLU A 191 15.26 -26.84 7.50
CA GLU A 191 14.46 -27.57 8.46
C GLU A 191 13.48 -26.64 9.17
N ALA A 192 12.26 -27.13 9.39
CA ALA A 192 11.21 -26.41 10.11
C ALA A 192 10.85 -27.10 11.43
N THR A 193 10.65 -26.30 12.47
CA THR A 193 10.08 -26.74 13.76
C THR A 193 8.88 -25.89 14.10
N PHE A 194 7.89 -26.46 14.79
CA PHE A 194 6.66 -25.77 15.19
C PHE A 194 6.58 -25.66 16.71
N ASN A 195 6.31 -24.48 17.22
CA ASN A 195 6.11 -24.24 18.63
C ASN A 195 4.62 -24.17 18.94
N GLU A 196 4.10 -25.15 19.65
CA GLU A 196 2.68 -25.27 19.99
C GLU A 196 2.17 -24.15 20.89
N THR A 197 3.04 -23.54 21.70
CA THR A 197 2.66 -22.48 22.62
C THR A 197 2.57 -21.13 21.92
N THR A 198 3.58 -20.79 21.11
CA THR A 198 3.63 -19.50 20.41
C THR A 198 2.96 -19.54 19.05
N LYS A 199 2.63 -20.74 18.54
CA LYS A 199 2.08 -20.98 17.20
C LYS A 199 2.98 -20.45 16.06
N LYS A 200 4.28 -20.35 16.32
CA LYS A 200 5.27 -19.92 15.35
C LYS A 200 6.04 -21.12 14.78
N ILE A 201 6.55 -20.96 13.58
CA ILE A 201 7.43 -21.90 12.90
C ILE A 201 8.83 -21.33 12.91
N THR A 202 9.80 -22.10 13.38
CA THR A 202 11.22 -21.76 13.27
C THR A 202 11.81 -22.49 12.08
N LEU A 203 12.38 -21.75 11.15
CA LEU A 203 13.15 -22.24 10.03
C LEU A 203 14.63 -22.19 10.39
N SER A 204 15.37 -23.22 10.04
CA SER A 204 16.81 -23.31 10.24
C SER A 204 17.46 -23.84 8.98
N GLU A 205 18.43 -23.09 8.45
CA GLU A 205 19.28 -23.56 7.36
C GLU A 205 20.31 -24.54 7.90
N LYS A 206 20.54 -25.64 7.21
CA LYS A 206 21.54 -26.66 7.58
C LYS A 206 22.96 -26.25 7.26
N TYR A 207 23.11 -25.49 6.17
CA TYR A 207 24.41 -25.11 5.63
C TYR A 207 24.59 -23.59 5.68
N ALA A 208 25.66 -23.09 5.10
CA ALA A 208 25.89 -21.66 4.99
C ALA A 208 25.00 -21.07 3.89
N GLY A 209 23.93 -20.42 4.25
CA GLY A 209 22.97 -19.82 3.31
C GLY A 209 21.98 -18.93 4.02
N SER A 210 21.18 -18.23 3.23
CA SER A 210 20.03 -17.47 3.70
C SER A 210 18.74 -18.22 3.40
N ILE A 211 17.72 -17.96 4.19
CA ILE A 211 16.36 -18.45 3.94
C ILE A 211 15.61 -17.37 3.19
N VAL A 212 15.07 -17.70 2.02
CA VAL A 212 14.25 -16.79 1.22
C VAL A 212 12.85 -17.36 1.07
N ILE A 213 11.82 -16.55 1.33
CA ILE A 213 10.43 -16.88 1.02
C ILE A 213 9.95 -15.88 -0.02
N SER A 214 9.32 -16.35 -1.08
CA SER A 214 8.87 -15.52 -2.20
C SER A 214 7.58 -16.05 -2.82
N ASN A 215 6.97 -15.22 -3.69
CA ASN A 215 5.83 -15.59 -4.51
C ASN A 215 4.64 -16.14 -3.71
N LEU A 216 4.26 -15.46 -2.61
CA LEU A 216 3.11 -15.86 -1.81
C LEU A 216 1.81 -15.60 -2.57
N GLU A 217 1.03 -16.65 -2.77
CA GLU A 217 -0.32 -16.64 -3.33
C GLU A 217 -1.27 -17.34 -2.36
N ILE A 218 -2.45 -16.75 -2.14
CA ILE A 218 -3.47 -17.29 -1.23
C ILE A 218 -4.80 -17.35 -1.96
N GLU A 219 -5.31 -18.56 -2.19
CA GLU A 219 -6.56 -18.75 -2.91
C GLU A 219 -7.77 -18.30 -2.11
N GLY A 220 -8.70 -17.60 -2.79
CA GLY A 220 -9.97 -17.18 -2.20
C GLY A 220 -9.86 -15.99 -1.24
N VAL A 221 -8.77 -15.25 -1.28
CA VAL A 221 -8.62 -14.02 -0.53
C VAL A 221 -9.58 -12.95 -1.05
N ASN A 222 -10.34 -12.37 -0.13
CA ASN A 222 -11.20 -11.25 -0.48
C ASN A 222 -10.36 -9.97 -0.58
N ASN A 223 -10.13 -9.48 -1.81
CA ASN A 223 -9.37 -8.26 -2.11
C ASN A 223 -10.02 -6.97 -1.56
N ALA A 224 -11.08 -7.08 -0.77
CA ALA A 224 -11.85 -5.96 -0.24
C ALA A 224 -11.42 -5.53 1.17
N THR A 225 -10.39 -6.10 1.77
CA THR A 225 -9.96 -5.76 3.14
C THR A 225 -8.97 -4.58 3.16
N ARG A 226 -9.03 -3.80 4.25
CA ARG A 226 -8.21 -2.58 4.41
C ARG A 226 -6.73 -2.90 4.59
N GLU A 227 -6.45 -3.98 5.29
CA GLU A 227 -5.12 -4.51 5.57
C GLU A 227 -5.10 -5.97 5.13
N PRO A 228 -3.96 -6.50 4.74
CA PRO A 228 -3.87 -7.92 4.40
C PRO A 228 -4.30 -8.74 5.63
N GLU A 229 -5.35 -9.54 5.46
CA GLU A 229 -5.84 -10.42 6.52
C GLU A 229 -4.91 -11.61 6.71
N PHE A 230 -4.17 -11.96 5.66
CA PHE A 230 -3.32 -13.14 5.61
C PHE A 230 -1.92 -12.75 5.17
N TYR A 231 -0.93 -13.17 5.96
CA TYR A 231 0.47 -12.84 5.70
C TYR A 231 1.41 -13.79 6.42
N PHE A 232 2.66 -13.84 5.95
CA PHE A 232 3.80 -14.26 6.74
C PHE A 232 4.51 -13.06 7.34
N ASN A 233 4.90 -13.18 8.59
CA ASN A 233 5.82 -12.27 9.24
C ASN A 233 7.10 -13.04 9.56
N MET A 234 8.19 -12.75 8.86
CA MET A 234 9.48 -13.41 9.04
C MET A 234 10.41 -12.53 9.88
N GLU A 235 10.91 -13.07 10.95
CA GLU A 235 11.85 -12.44 11.85
C GLU A 235 13.14 -13.26 11.92
N SER A 236 14.25 -12.68 11.51
CA SER A 236 15.55 -13.36 11.59
C SER A 236 15.99 -13.47 13.05
N ILE A 237 16.57 -14.62 13.41
CA ILE A 237 17.10 -14.89 14.75
C ILE A 237 18.54 -15.40 14.67
N ASP A 238 19.33 -15.13 15.70
CA ASP A 238 20.69 -15.68 15.86
C ASP A 238 20.65 -17.13 16.38
N GLY A 239 21.83 -17.71 16.58
CA GLY A 239 21.99 -19.07 17.13
C GLY A 239 21.44 -19.24 18.54
N GLU A 240 21.31 -18.16 19.30
CA GLU A 240 20.83 -18.09 20.68
C GLU A 240 19.33 -17.78 20.76
N GLY A 241 18.68 -17.46 19.61
CA GLY A 241 17.26 -17.13 19.51
C GLY A 241 16.95 -15.66 19.71
N ASN A 242 17.96 -14.77 19.74
CA ASN A 242 17.71 -13.32 19.78
C ASN A 242 17.35 -12.81 18.40
N LYS A 243 16.46 -11.82 18.36
CA LYS A 243 15.97 -11.21 17.12
C LYS A 243 17.04 -10.36 16.45
N ILE A 244 17.14 -10.50 15.12
CA ILE A 244 18.08 -9.75 14.29
C ILE A 244 17.27 -8.85 13.32
N GLY A 245 17.38 -7.53 13.50
CA GLY A 245 16.71 -6.56 12.67
C GLY A 245 15.21 -6.44 12.96
N HIS A 246 14.43 -6.03 11.97
CA HIS A 246 12.99 -5.88 12.08
C HIS A 246 12.28 -7.02 11.35
N PRO A 247 11.09 -7.45 11.84
CA PRO A 247 10.28 -8.43 11.13
C PRO A 247 9.93 -7.91 9.73
N ARG A 248 9.90 -8.81 8.77
CA ARG A 248 9.54 -8.51 7.38
C ARG A 248 8.29 -9.28 7.00
N GLN A 249 7.32 -8.54 6.51
CA GLN A 249 6.05 -9.10 6.10
C GLN A 249 6.06 -9.43 4.60
N ILE A 250 5.53 -10.60 4.26
CA ILE A 250 5.18 -10.96 2.90
C ILE A 250 3.67 -11.23 2.85
N VAL A 251 3.02 -10.69 1.87
CA VAL A 251 1.57 -10.80 1.65
C VAL A 251 1.32 -11.26 0.23
N ASP A 252 0.10 -11.78 -0.01
CA ASP A 252 -0.36 -11.95 -1.38
C ASP A 252 -0.43 -10.56 -2.04
N LYS A 253 0.37 -10.41 -3.08
CA LYS A 253 0.55 -9.16 -3.80
C LYS A 253 -0.76 -8.64 -4.40
N ASP A 254 -1.59 -9.53 -4.92
CA ASP A 254 -2.85 -9.18 -5.57
C ASP A 254 -3.85 -8.57 -4.59
N GLN A 255 -3.78 -8.98 -3.33
CA GLN A 255 -4.64 -8.47 -2.26
C GLN A 255 -4.44 -6.97 -2.03
N VAL A 256 -3.17 -6.54 -1.90
CA VAL A 256 -2.83 -5.14 -1.59
C VAL A 256 -2.95 -4.26 -2.82
N MET A 257 -2.45 -4.72 -3.97
CA MET A 257 -2.47 -3.96 -5.23
C MET A 257 -3.88 -3.73 -5.76
N SER A 258 -4.76 -4.73 -5.72
CA SER A 258 -6.15 -4.60 -6.16
C SER A 258 -6.90 -3.52 -5.38
N THR A 259 -6.74 -3.50 -4.05
CA THR A 259 -7.32 -2.47 -3.18
C THR A 259 -6.77 -1.08 -3.53
N SER A 260 -5.46 -0.95 -3.72
CA SER A 260 -4.80 0.30 -4.07
C SER A 260 -5.29 0.87 -5.41
N VAL A 261 -5.35 0.04 -6.45
CA VAL A 261 -5.89 0.43 -7.76
C VAL A 261 -7.35 0.87 -7.66
N GLY A 262 -8.16 0.18 -6.85
CA GLY A 262 -9.54 0.54 -6.55
C GLY A 262 -9.66 1.93 -5.90
N ASP A 263 -8.84 2.20 -4.88
CA ASP A 263 -8.84 3.48 -4.17
C ASP A 263 -8.37 4.64 -5.06
N ILE A 264 -7.37 4.42 -5.93
CA ILE A 264 -6.92 5.43 -6.92
C ILE A 264 -8.05 5.77 -7.90
N LYS A 265 -8.76 4.77 -8.44
CA LYS A 265 -9.92 5.01 -9.33
C LYS A 265 -11.00 5.82 -8.62
N LYS A 266 -11.29 5.55 -7.36
CA LYS A 266 -12.24 6.34 -6.55
C LYS A 266 -11.75 7.76 -6.33
N SER A 267 -10.45 7.97 -6.14
CA SER A 267 -9.87 9.30 -6.00
C SER A 267 -10.01 10.13 -7.28
N ILE A 268 -9.74 9.54 -8.44
CA ILE A 268 -9.92 10.18 -9.74
C ILE A 268 -11.40 10.58 -9.95
N ASN A 269 -12.33 9.67 -9.66
CA ASN A 269 -13.76 9.95 -9.78
C ASN A 269 -14.21 11.06 -8.81
N HIS A 270 -13.73 11.02 -7.56
CA HIS A 270 -14.04 12.06 -6.57
C HIS A 270 -13.57 13.44 -7.04
N ILE A 271 -12.30 13.57 -7.44
CA ILE A 271 -11.73 14.81 -7.91
C ILE A 271 -12.43 15.31 -9.19
N SER A 272 -12.76 14.41 -10.12
CA SER A 272 -13.51 14.74 -11.33
C SER A 272 -14.90 15.30 -11.00
N ASN A 273 -15.59 14.73 -10.02
CA ASN A 273 -16.89 15.23 -9.56
C ASN A 273 -16.77 16.64 -8.92
N GLN A 274 -15.70 16.88 -8.14
CA GLN A 274 -15.46 18.21 -7.57
C GLN A 274 -15.15 19.24 -8.66
N LEU A 275 -14.39 18.89 -9.68
CA LEU A 275 -14.14 19.76 -10.84
C LEU A 275 -15.42 20.04 -11.64
N ALA A 276 -16.25 19.02 -11.87
CA ALA A 276 -17.54 19.19 -12.54
C ALA A 276 -18.47 20.10 -11.76
N PHE A 277 -18.49 20.01 -10.42
CA PHE A 277 -19.24 20.89 -9.54
C PHE A 277 -18.81 22.36 -9.72
N ILE A 278 -17.50 22.64 -9.63
CA ILE A 278 -16.97 24.01 -9.83
C ILE A 278 -17.29 24.52 -11.24
N GLY A 279 -17.09 23.68 -12.28
CA GLY A 279 -17.42 24.06 -13.66
C GLY A 279 -18.91 24.39 -13.87
N ALA A 280 -19.81 23.70 -13.15
CA ALA A 280 -21.24 24.05 -13.16
C ALA A 280 -21.53 25.37 -12.45
N GLN A 281 -20.82 25.67 -11.35
CA GLN A 281 -20.95 26.96 -10.65
C GLN A 281 -20.46 28.12 -11.53
N THR A 282 -19.32 27.98 -12.21
CA THR A 282 -18.77 28.96 -13.13
C THR A 282 -19.76 29.28 -14.26
N ARG A 283 -20.34 28.24 -14.89
CA ARG A 283 -21.36 28.42 -15.95
C ARG A 283 -22.61 29.20 -15.48
N LYS A 284 -23.05 28.96 -14.23
CA LYS A 284 -24.16 29.75 -13.64
C LYS A 284 -23.80 31.20 -13.51
N THR A 285 -22.56 31.51 -13.18
CA THR A 285 -22.07 32.91 -13.10
C THR A 285 -22.09 33.57 -14.46
N ASP A 286 -21.57 32.88 -15.50
CA ASP A 286 -21.53 33.44 -16.87
C ASP A 286 -22.91 33.68 -17.44
N GLN A 287 -23.90 32.82 -17.14
CA GLN A 287 -25.30 32.98 -17.58
C GLN A 287 -26.03 34.13 -16.91
N GLN A 288 -25.56 34.62 -15.76
CA GLN A 288 -26.17 35.73 -15.04
C GLN A 288 -25.52 37.09 -15.40
N LEU A 289 -24.31 37.04 -15.98
CA LEU A 289 -23.58 38.24 -16.39
C LEU A 289 -23.89 38.67 -17.84
N ASN A 290 -24.54 37.78 -18.62
CA ASN A 290 -25.04 38.04 -19.95
C ASN A 290 -26.57 38.27 -19.94
#